data_3b0dcde72f742afa3f7b4acacb8ff5ee
#
_entry.id   3b0dcde72f742afa3f7b4acacb8ff5ee
#
_cell.length_a   1.000
_cell.length_b   1.000
_cell.length_c   1.000
_cell.angle_alpha   90.00
_cell.angle_beta   90.00
_cell.angle_gamma   90.00
#
_symmetry.space_group_name_H-M   'P 1'
#
loop_
_entity.id
_entity.type
_entity.pdbx_description
1 polymer ?
#
loop_
_entity_poly.entity_id
_entity_poly.type
_entity_poly.pdbx_seq_one_letter_code
_entity_poly.pdbx_strand_id
1 'polypeptide(L)'
;PEIDGIIGNQDKLTSTPWTDLSQALVDGQPAALTVSSIMEAEKVASHMLEGFDDHTRGFLQVQQGCDHRCTFCIIPFGRGKSRSVPFDSVISAVRKMVSGGTREIVLSGIDITSWGQDLPERPRLGQLVLAILDNVPELPRLRLSSLDPAEPDHYLMTALETHARLMPHLHLSVQHGDD
;
A
#
# COMPACT_ATOMS: atom_id res chain seq x y z
N PRO A 1 8.62 -6.99 32.74
CA PRO A 1 8.04 -6.55 31.47
C PRO A 1 8.43 -7.55 30.39
N GLU A 2 7.47 -7.82 29.52
CA GLU A 2 7.60 -8.87 28.48
C GLU A 2 7.88 -8.25 27.11
N ILE A 3 8.19 -6.93 27.07
CA ILE A 3 8.43 -6.18 25.85
C ILE A 3 9.74 -5.41 25.99
N ASP A 4 10.66 -5.61 25.04
CA ASP A 4 11.98 -4.99 25.02
C ASP A 4 12.00 -3.59 24.38
N GLY A 5 11.00 -3.26 23.56
CA GLY A 5 10.85 -1.94 22.95
C GLY A 5 9.58 -1.79 22.12
N ILE A 6 9.22 -0.56 21.83
CA ILE A 6 8.07 -0.22 20.99
C ILE A 6 8.51 0.79 19.96
N ILE A 7 8.28 0.46 18.66
CA ILE A 7 8.53 1.36 17.53
C ILE A 7 7.20 1.60 16.81
N GLY A 8 6.86 2.88 16.63
CA GLY A 8 5.63 3.31 15.97
C GLY A 8 5.55 2.93 14.49
N ASN A 9 4.34 2.94 13.96
CA ASN A 9 4.10 2.55 12.56
C ASN A 9 4.81 3.44 11.54
N GLN A 10 5.04 4.73 11.85
CA GLN A 10 5.81 5.63 11.00
C GLN A 10 7.31 5.43 11.22
N ASP A 11 7.72 5.30 12.47
CA ASP A 11 9.13 5.27 12.87
C ASP A 11 9.84 4.00 12.41
N LYS A 12 9.15 2.85 12.38
CA LYS A 12 9.71 1.56 11.91
C LYS A 12 10.18 1.57 10.44
N LEU A 13 9.85 2.63 9.70
CA LEU A 13 10.18 2.79 8.29
C LEU A 13 11.55 3.41 8.05
N THR A 14 12.23 3.80 9.12
CA THR A 14 13.61 4.31 9.11
C THR A 14 14.53 3.39 9.88
N SER A 15 15.84 3.45 9.62
CA SER A 15 16.82 2.57 10.28
C SER A 15 17.13 2.99 11.72
N THR A 16 17.06 4.29 12.04
CA THR A 16 17.50 4.85 13.32
C THR A 16 16.83 4.18 14.52
N PRO A 17 15.47 4.08 14.61
CA PRO A 17 14.83 3.46 15.75
C PRO A 17 15.23 1.99 15.97
N TRP A 18 15.53 1.27 14.89
CA TRP A 18 16.00 -0.12 14.96
C TRP A 18 17.42 -0.21 15.48
N THR A 19 18.30 0.68 15.05
CA THR A 19 19.67 0.76 15.54
C THR A 19 19.71 1.11 17.03
N ASP A 20 18.92 2.12 17.43
CA ASP A 20 18.84 2.57 18.82
C ASP A 20 18.29 1.46 19.74
N LEU A 21 17.23 0.75 19.30
CA LEU A 21 16.68 -0.37 20.03
C LEU A 21 17.70 -1.51 20.18
N SER A 22 18.40 -1.86 19.09
CA SER A 22 19.40 -2.91 19.11
C SER A 22 20.55 -2.56 20.06
N GLN A 23 21.00 -1.32 20.08
CA GLN A 23 22.05 -0.87 20.98
C GLN A 23 21.59 -0.88 22.44
N ALA A 24 20.38 -0.41 22.72
CA ALA A 24 19.79 -0.44 24.06
C ALA A 24 19.69 -1.87 24.63
N LEU A 25 19.32 -2.84 23.79
CA LEU A 25 19.28 -4.25 24.18
C LEU A 25 20.67 -4.80 24.52
N VAL A 26 21.70 -4.46 23.74
CA VAL A 26 23.09 -4.85 24.01
C VAL A 26 23.61 -4.25 25.33
N ASP A 27 23.24 -2.99 25.59
CA ASP A 27 23.69 -2.24 26.76
C ASP A 27 22.87 -2.54 28.03
N GLY A 28 21.86 -3.42 27.94
CA GLY A 28 20.97 -3.75 29.05
C GLY A 28 20.12 -2.56 29.55
N GLN A 29 19.87 -1.60 28.67
CA GLN A 29 19.06 -0.41 28.97
C GLN A 29 17.57 -0.74 28.92
N PRO A 30 16.72 0.01 29.64
CA PRO A 30 15.27 -0.17 29.59
C PRO A 30 14.74 0.08 28.18
N ALA A 31 13.64 -0.60 27.85
CA ALA A 31 12.96 -0.55 26.56
C ALA A 31 12.78 0.88 26.03
N ALA A 32 13.23 1.11 24.81
CA ALA A 32 13.03 2.37 24.12
C ALA A 32 11.58 2.45 23.60
N LEU A 33 10.94 3.60 23.81
CA LEU A 33 9.64 3.95 23.25
C LEU A 33 9.85 5.03 22.17
N THR A 34 9.75 4.64 20.90
CA THR A 34 9.86 5.56 19.77
C THR A 34 8.55 5.50 18.98
N VAL A 35 7.63 6.41 19.29
CA VAL A 35 6.30 6.48 18.67
C VAL A 35 5.98 7.93 18.30
N SER A 36 6.08 8.25 17.02
CA SER A 36 5.64 9.52 16.45
C SER A 36 4.14 9.53 16.18
N SER A 37 3.55 10.73 16.10
CA SER A 37 2.15 10.90 15.73
C SER A 37 1.90 10.43 14.30
N ILE A 38 1.21 9.33 14.12
CA ILE A 38 0.85 8.81 12.79
C ILE A 38 -0.08 9.75 12.02
N MET A 39 -0.80 10.63 12.71
CA MET A 39 -1.72 11.61 12.10
C MET A 39 -0.97 12.75 11.40
N GLU A 40 0.31 12.94 11.71
CA GLU A 40 1.20 13.93 11.10
C GLU A 40 1.99 13.36 9.91
N ALA A 41 1.86 12.07 9.65
CA ALA A 41 2.52 11.43 8.53
C ALA A 41 1.96 11.93 7.19
N GLU A 42 2.81 12.55 6.37
CA GLU A 42 2.41 13.14 5.07
C GLU A 42 2.71 12.22 3.88
N LYS A 43 3.64 11.28 4.04
CA LYS A 43 4.11 10.45 2.92
C LYS A 43 3.97 8.97 3.24
N VAL A 44 3.75 8.19 2.19
CA VAL A 44 3.95 6.74 2.25
C VAL A 44 5.45 6.50 2.11
N ALA A 45 6.04 5.79 3.07
CA ALA A 45 7.42 5.36 2.88
C ALA A 45 7.48 4.36 1.72
N SER A 46 8.37 4.61 0.78
CA SER A 46 8.57 3.71 -0.35
C SER A 46 9.28 2.45 0.11
N HIS A 47 8.51 1.45 0.54
CA HIS A 47 9.03 0.10 0.71
C HIS A 47 9.08 -0.58 -0.65
N MET A 48 10.15 -0.35 -1.37
CA MET A 48 10.46 -1.14 -2.54
C MET A 48 11.13 -2.43 -2.07
N LEU A 49 10.33 -3.43 -1.76
CA LEU A 49 10.86 -4.79 -1.72
C LEU A 49 11.21 -5.16 -3.17
N GLU A 50 12.48 -5.45 -3.40
CA GLU A 50 12.99 -5.82 -4.75
C GLU A 50 12.45 -7.20 -5.21
N GLY A 51 11.46 -7.74 -4.52
CA GLY A 51 10.90 -9.07 -4.67
C GLY A 51 11.33 -9.98 -3.52
N PHE A 52 10.71 -11.13 -3.45
CA PHE A 52 11.23 -12.24 -2.65
C PHE A 52 11.90 -13.18 -3.61
N ASP A 53 13.14 -13.55 -3.34
CA ASP A 53 13.85 -14.56 -4.10
C ASP A 53 12.95 -15.80 -4.24
N ASP A 54 12.85 -16.34 -5.46
CA ASP A 54 12.00 -17.46 -5.84
C ASP A 54 10.48 -17.19 -5.95
N HIS A 55 10.00 -15.94 -5.77
CA HIS A 55 8.59 -15.61 -5.96
C HIS A 55 8.33 -14.88 -7.27
N THR A 56 7.45 -15.43 -8.09
CA THR A 56 6.99 -14.77 -9.34
C THR A 56 5.94 -13.70 -9.11
N ARG A 57 5.37 -13.61 -7.88
CA ARG A 57 4.38 -12.63 -7.47
C ARG A 57 4.98 -11.64 -6.48
N GLY A 58 4.81 -10.36 -6.75
CA GLY A 58 5.18 -9.26 -5.85
C GLY A 58 3.98 -8.46 -5.38
N PHE A 59 4.11 -7.83 -4.22
CA PHE A 59 3.10 -6.93 -3.66
C PHE A 59 3.67 -5.52 -3.67
N LEU A 60 2.91 -4.58 -4.26
CA LEU A 60 3.27 -3.18 -4.30
C LEU A 60 2.25 -2.35 -3.52
N GLN A 61 2.69 -1.79 -2.41
CA GLN A 61 1.86 -0.87 -1.65
C GLN A 61 1.77 0.47 -2.36
N VAL A 62 0.57 0.85 -2.77
CA VAL A 62 0.29 2.11 -3.47
C VAL A 62 -0.45 3.13 -2.61
N GLN A 63 -0.99 2.69 -1.45
CA GLN A 63 -1.79 3.55 -0.58
C GLN A 63 -1.63 3.10 0.88
N GLN A 64 -1.65 4.04 1.83
CA GLN A 64 -1.56 3.81 3.26
C GLN A 64 -2.54 4.72 4.01
N GLY A 65 -3.02 4.26 5.18
CA GLY A 65 -3.99 4.99 5.98
C GLY A 65 -5.41 4.89 5.44
N CYS A 66 -6.37 5.52 6.14
CA CYS A 66 -7.77 5.52 5.74
C CYS A 66 -8.48 6.73 6.37
N ASP A 67 -9.28 7.45 5.57
CA ASP A 67 -10.06 8.60 6.03
C ASP A 67 -11.49 8.25 6.46
N HIS A 68 -11.92 7.01 6.21
CA HIS A 68 -13.20 6.51 6.74
C HIS A 68 -13.19 6.47 8.27
N ARG A 69 -14.37 6.62 8.87
CA ARG A 69 -14.58 6.63 10.32
C ARG A 69 -15.61 5.57 10.74
N CYS A 70 -15.38 4.34 10.25
CA CYS A 70 -16.23 3.20 10.61
C CYS A 70 -16.19 2.99 12.14
N THR A 71 -17.34 2.79 12.75
CA THR A 71 -17.51 2.79 14.22
C THR A 71 -16.69 1.75 14.97
N PHE A 72 -16.34 0.65 14.32
CA PHE A 72 -15.57 -0.46 14.88
C PHE A 72 -14.07 -0.42 14.52
N CYS A 73 -13.64 0.49 13.63
CA CYS A 73 -12.33 0.40 12.98
C CYS A 73 -11.27 1.26 13.65
N ILE A 74 -10.17 0.65 14.08
CA ILE A 74 -9.01 1.32 14.68
C ILE A 74 -7.98 1.80 13.62
N ILE A 75 -8.12 1.40 12.38
CA ILE A 75 -7.13 1.65 11.31
C ILE A 75 -6.75 3.13 11.17
N PRO A 76 -7.69 4.10 11.15
CA PRO A 76 -7.32 5.51 11.03
C PRO A 76 -6.37 6.00 12.15
N PHE A 77 -6.53 5.46 13.35
CA PHE A 77 -5.68 5.81 14.50
C PHE A 77 -4.33 5.11 14.48
N GLY A 78 -4.26 3.90 13.92
CA GLY A 78 -3.02 3.13 13.85
C GLY A 78 -2.22 3.34 12.56
N ARG A 79 -2.87 3.79 11.47
CA ARG A 79 -2.26 3.97 10.14
C ARG A 79 -2.29 5.42 9.65
N GLY A 80 -3.03 6.29 10.31
CA GLY A 80 -3.18 7.71 9.97
C GLY A 80 -4.13 7.96 8.80
N LYS A 81 -4.07 9.19 8.29
CA LYS A 81 -4.85 9.64 7.13
C LYS A 81 -4.48 8.87 5.87
N SER A 82 -5.40 8.83 4.90
CA SER A 82 -5.15 8.28 3.57
C SER A 82 -4.00 9.03 2.89
N ARG A 83 -3.06 8.28 2.37
CA ARG A 83 -1.90 8.78 1.63
C ARG A 83 -1.61 7.86 0.47
N SER A 84 -1.46 8.44 -0.72
CA SER A 84 -1.21 7.72 -1.95
C SER A 84 0.26 7.83 -2.37
N VAL A 85 0.80 6.77 -2.94
CA VAL A 85 2.08 6.83 -3.63
C VAL A 85 1.87 7.55 -4.96
N PRO A 86 2.69 8.57 -5.29
CA PRO A 86 2.56 9.30 -6.55
C PRO A 86 2.64 8.39 -7.77
N PHE A 87 1.90 8.76 -8.82
CA PHE A 87 1.75 8.02 -10.05
C PHE A 87 3.06 7.53 -10.66
N ASP A 88 4.01 8.45 -10.90
CA ASP A 88 5.31 8.13 -11.51
C ASP A 88 6.14 7.18 -10.65
N SER A 89 6.03 7.30 -9.33
CA SER A 89 6.70 6.42 -8.39
C SER A 89 6.17 4.99 -8.47
N VAL A 90 4.84 4.82 -8.63
CA VAL A 90 4.24 3.50 -8.82
C VAL A 90 4.70 2.87 -10.13
N ILE A 91 4.65 3.61 -11.24
CA ILE A 91 5.11 3.11 -12.56
C ILE A 91 6.58 2.71 -12.52
N SER A 92 7.43 3.54 -11.90
CA SER A 92 8.85 3.23 -11.74
C SER A 92 9.08 1.96 -10.93
N ALA A 93 8.35 1.79 -9.81
CA ALA A 93 8.43 0.59 -8.98
C ALA A 93 7.99 -0.66 -9.74
N VAL A 94 6.87 -0.59 -10.49
CA VAL A 94 6.38 -1.70 -11.32
C VAL A 94 7.44 -2.11 -12.36
N ARG A 95 8.04 -1.14 -13.07
CA ARG A 95 9.12 -1.43 -14.03
C ARG A 95 10.31 -2.13 -13.38
N LYS A 96 10.74 -1.64 -12.19
CA LYS A 96 11.84 -2.25 -11.45
C LYS A 96 11.53 -3.69 -11.03
N MET A 97 10.31 -3.96 -10.53
CA MET A 97 9.88 -5.32 -10.16
C MET A 97 9.85 -6.25 -11.37
N VAL A 98 9.30 -5.80 -12.50
CA VAL A 98 9.23 -6.59 -13.73
C VAL A 98 10.64 -6.89 -14.29
N SER A 99 11.54 -5.91 -14.30
CA SER A 99 12.93 -6.11 -14.71
C SER A 99 13.70 -7.06 -13.78
N GLY A 100 13.31 -7.13 -12.50
CA GLY A 100 13.79 -8.10 -11.52
C GLY A 100 13.15 -9.50 -11.62
N GLY A 101 12.29 -9.75 -12.63
CA GLY A 101 11.71 -11.08 -12.91
C GLY A 101 10.30 -11.29 -12.34
N THR A 102 9.70 -10.31 -11.68
CA THR A 102 8.31 -10.40 -11.19
C THR A 102 7.34 -10.54 -12.36
N ARG A 103 6.46 -11.54 -12.32
CA ARG A 103 5.49 -11.85 -13.37
C ARG A 103 4.05 -11.51 -13.01
N GLU A 104 3.77 -11.27 -11.76
CA GLU A 104 2.47 -10.84 -11.25
C GLU A 104 2.68 -9.80 -10.16
N ILE A 105 2.02 -8.66 -10.26
CA ILE A 105 2.03 -7.62 -9.24
C ILE A 105 0.64 -7.46 -8.66
N VAL A 106 0.55 -7.45 -7.32
CA VAL A 106 -0.67 -7.14 -6.59
C VAL A 106 -0.55 -5.71 -6.05
N LEU A 107 -1.40 -4.80 -6.52
CA LEU A 107 -1.53 -3.48 -5.90
C LEU A 107 -2.22 -3.64 -4.55
N SER A 108 -1.60 -3.09 -3.52
CA SER A 108 -2.05 -3.24 -2.14
C SER A 108 -2.12 -1.89 -1.42
N GLY A 109 -2.95 -1.83 -0.41
CA GLY A 109 -3.14 -0.69 0.48
C GLY A 109 -4.15 -1.00 1.57
N ILE A 110 -4.39 -0.03 2.42
CA ILE A 110 -5.43 -0.11 3.45
C ILE A 110 -6.81 0.13 2.83
N ASP A 111 -6.87 1.10 1.92
CA ASP A 111 -8.06 1.51 1.19
C ASP A 111 -7.63 1.97 -0.21
N ILE A 112 -7.33 0.99 -1.08
CA ILE A 112 -6.80 1.31 -2.42
C ILE A 112 -7.82 1.99 -3.31
N THR A 113 -9.12 1.84 -3.02
CA THR A 113 -10.18 2.48 -3.78
C THR A 113 -10.09 4.01 -3.70
N SER A 114 -9.64 4.52 -2.55
CA SER A 114 -9.39 5.97 -2.33
C SER A 114 -8.04 6.45 -2.87
N TRP A 115 -7.25 5.59 -3.56
CA TRP A 115 -5.96 6.03 -4.11
C TRP A 115 -6.12 7.24 -5.03
N GLY A 116 -5.24 8.22 -4.83
CA GLY A 116 -5.16 9.42 -5.64
C GLY A 116 -5.97 10.61 -5.11
N GLN A 117 -6.87 10.41 -4.14
CA GLN A 117 -7.72 11.50 -3.63
C GLN A 117 -6.92 12.63 -2.94
N ASP A 118 -5.75 12.31 -2.38
CA ASP A 118 -4.82 13.23 -1.73
C ASP A 118 -3.75 13.78 -2.70
N LEU A 119 -3.70 13.29 -3.95
CA LEU A 119 -2.75 13.74 -4.96
C LEU A 119 -3.30 14.96 -5.75
N PRO A 120 -2.42 15.75 -6.39
CA PRO A 120 -2.85 16.76 -7.35
C PRO A 120 -3.77 16.16 -8.41
N GLU A 121 -4.76 16.93 -8.87
CA GLU A 121 -5.75 16.51 -9.89
C GLU A 121 -6.66 15.34 -9.45
N ARG A 122 -6.43 14.78 -8.28
CA ARG A 122 -7.21 13.68 -7.69
C ARG A 122 -7.49 12.53 -8.67
N PRO A 123 -6.44 11.91 -9.21
CA PRO A 123 -6.62 10.79 -10.13
C PRO A 123 -7.31 9.62 -9.42
N ARG A 124 -7.92 8.73 -10.21
CA ARG A 124 -8.62 7.56 -9.70
C ARG A 124 -7.78 6.29 -9.83
N LEU A 125 -8.08 5.28 -9.02
CA LEU A 125 -7.41 3.98 -9.05
C LEU A 125 -7.41 3.36 -10.45
N GLY A 126 -8.53 3.43 -11.17
CA GLY A 126 -8.64 2.90 -12.53
C GLY A 126 -7.67 3.58 -13.51
N GLN A 127 -7.42 4.89 -13.36
CA GLN A 127 -6.41 5.58 -14.17
C GLN A 127 -4.99 5.06 -13.88
N LEU A 128 -4.67 4.77 -12.61
CA LEU A 128 -3.40 4.14 -12.24
C LEU A 128 -3.28 2.75 -12.88
N VAL A 129 -4.33 1.95 -12.79
CA VAL A 129 -4.39 0.59 -13.36
C VAL A 129 -4.15 0.63 -14.87
N LEU A 130 -4.87 1.46 -15.60
CA LEU A 130 -4.71 1.65 -17.05
C LEU A 130 -3.28 2.07 -17.39
N ALA A 131 -2.76 3.06 -16.67
CA ALA A 131 -1.42 3.53 -16.92
C ALA A 131 -0.33 2.48 -16.65
N ILE A 132 -0.47 1.64 -15.62
CA ILE A 132 0.45 0.53 -15.40
C ILE A 132 0.40 -0.42 -16.59
N LEU A 133 -0.80 -0.79 -17.04
CA LEU A 133 -1.00 -1.72 -18.14
C LEU A 133 -0.45 -1.18 -19.47
N ASP A 134 -0.60 0.12 -19.71
CA ASP A 134 -0.12 0.77 -20.93
C ASP A 134 1.39 1.02 -20.92
N ASN A 135 1.94 1.46 -19.79
CA ASN A 135 3.36 1.84 -19.68
C ASN A 135 4.30 0.67 -19.36
N VAL A 136 3.77 -0.49 -18.95
CA VAL A 136 4.57 -1.68 -18.63
C VAL A 136 3.96 -2.91 -19.33
N PRO A 137 4.09 -3.00 -20.67
CA PRO A 137 3.52 -4.10 -21.45
C PRO A 137 4.14 -5.46 -21.11
N GLU A 138 5.34 -5.47 -20.52
CA GLU A 138 6.06 -6.67 -20.09
C GLU A 138 5.46 -7.30 -18.83
N LEU A 139 4.61 -6.60 -18.07
CA LEU A 139 3.92 -7.16 -16.91
C LEU A 139 2.82 -8.13 -17.37
N PRO A 140 2.94 -9.42 -17.13
CA PRO A 140 1.93 -10.39 -17.63
C PRO A 140 0.63 -10.35 -16.84
N ARG A 141 0.67 -10.04 -15.54
CA ARG A 141 -0.52 -10.03 -14.68
C ARG A 141 -0.49 -8.90 -13.65
N LEU A 142 -1.55 -8.13 -13.63
CA LEU A 142 -1.84 -7.16 -12.59
C LEU A 142 -3.04 -7.62 -11.78
N ARG A 143 -2.98 -7.47 -10.48
CA ARG A 143 -4.04 -7.86 -9.55
C ARG A 143 -4.28 -6.74 -8.53
N LEU A 144 -5.50 -6.65 -8.07
CA LEU A 144 -5.90 -5.72 -7.01
C LEU A 144 -6.12 -6.47 -5.69
N SER A 145 -5.78 -5.84 -4.58
CA SER A 145 -6.18 -6.30 -3.25
C SER A 145 -7.65 -5.95 -2.97
N SER A 146 -8.01 -5.77 -1.71
CA SER A 146 -9.40 -5.48 -1.33
C SER A 146 -9.88 -4.13 -1.87
N LEU A 147 -11.09 -4.12 -2.43
CA LEU A 147 -11.78 -2.94 -2.95
C LEU A 147 -13.04 -2.67 -2.11
N ASP A 148 -13.35 -1.40 -1.91
CA ASP A 148 -14.67 -1.00 -1.44
C ASP A 148 -15.65 -1.04 -2.63
N PRO A 149 -16.73 -1.83 -2.56
CA PRO A 149 -17.69 -1.96 -3.67
C PRO A 149 -18.51 -0.69 -3.90
N ALA A 150 -18.55 0.23 -2.94
CA ALA A 150 -19.29 1.48 -3.06
C ALA A 150 -18.60 2.53 -3.95
N GLU A 151 -17.31 2.39 -4.21
CA GLU A 151 -16.49 3.42 -4.85
C GLU A 151 -15.75 3.01 -6.15
N PRO A 152 -16.13 1.97 -6.92
CA PRO A 152 -15.43 1.67 -8.15
C PRO A 152 -15.64 2.80 -9.16
N ASP A 153 -14.54 3.25 -9.77
CA ASP A 153 -14.61 4.28 -10.80
C ASP A 153 -14.75 3.69 -12.21
N HIS A 154 -15.24 4.48 -13.16
CA HIS A 154 -15.48 4.00 -14.53
C HIS A 154 -14.20 3.60 -15.27
N TYR A 155 -13.02 4.17 -14.93
CA TYR A 155 -11.75 3.76 -15.52
C TYR A 155 -11.38 2.35 -15.06
N LEU A 156 -11.66 2.02 -13.78
CA LEU A 156 -11.45 0.68 -13.27
C LEU A 156 -12.37 -0.33 -13.96
N MET A 157 -13.65 0.02 -14.15
CA MET A 157 -14.59 -0.83 -14.88
C MET A 157 -14.11 -1.06 -16.32
N THR A 158 -13.70 0.01 -17.01
CA THR A 158 -13.11 -0.09 -18.35
C THR A 158 -11.89 -1.00 -18.37
N ALA A 159 -10.98 -0.86 -17.40
CA ALA A 159 -9.79 -1.72 -17.32
C ALA A 159 -10.17 -3.21 -17.15
N LEU A 160 -11.14 -3.51 -16.31
CA LEU A 160 -11.63 -4.88 -16.07
C LEU A 160 -12.27 -5.50 -17.33
N GLU A 161 -12.93 -4.70 -18.14
CA GLU A 161 -13.60 -5.15 -19.37
C GLU A 161 -12.62 -5.33 -20.53
N THR A 162 -11.56 -4.51 -20.61
CA THR A 162 -10.75 -4.40 -21.83
C THR A 162 -9.34 -5.00 -21.71
N HIS A 163 -8.79 -5.13 -20.49
CA HIS A 163 -7.41 -5.55 -20.32
C HIS A 163 -7.28 -6.98 -19.78
N ALA A 164 -6.95 -7.91 -20.66
CA ALA A 164 -6.73 -9.33 -20.31
C ALA A 164 -5.61 -9.56 -19.27
N ARG A 165 -4.70 -8.60 -19.09
CA ARG A 165 -3.62 -8.67 -18.09
C ARG A 165 -4.07 -8.19 -16.69
N LEU A 166 -5.21 -7.54 -16.57
CA LEU A 166 -5.86 -7.31 -15.28
C LEU A 166 -6.63 -8.57 -14.90
N MET A 167 -6.26 -9.18 -13.79
CA MET A 167 -6.86 -10.45 -13.40
C MET A 167 -8.32 -10.27 -12.99
N PRO A 168 -9.25 -11.09 -13.54
CA PRO A 168 -10.68 -11.00 -13.24
C PRO A 168 -11.00 -11.63 -11.87
N HIS A 169 -10.32 -11.18 -10.84
CA HIS A 169 -10.51 -11.61 -9.46
C HIS A 169 -10.54 -10.38 -8.56
N LEU A 170 -11.67 -10.14 -7.95
CA LEU A 170 -11.88 -9.02 -7.04
C LEU A 170 -12.17 -9.55 -5.63
N HIS A 171 -11.51 -8.95 -4.65
CA HIS A 171 -11.87 -9.12 -3.26
C HIS A 171 -12.66 -7.86 -2.84
N LEU A 172 -13.96 -8.02 -2.67
CA LEU A 172 -14.85 -6.93 -2.32
C LEU A 172 -15.13 -6.94 -0.82
N SER A 173 -14.88 -5.82 -0.16
CA SER A 173 -15.16 -5.64 1.27
C SER A 173 -16.62 -5.26 1.49
N VAL A 174 -17.51 -6.24 1.33
CA VAL A 174 -18.95 -6.07 1.56
C VAL A 174 -19.20 -6.03 3.06
N GLN A 175 -19.56 -4.85 3.59
CA GLN A 175 -19.74 -4.63 5.02
C GLN A 175 -21.05 -5.22 5.54
N HIS A 176 -22.10 -5.23 4.74
CA HIS A 176 -23.44 -5.72 5.05
C HIS A 176 -24.13 -6.25 3.79
N GLY A 177 -25.05 -7.16 3.94
CA GLY A 177 -25.83 -7.75 2.84
C GLY A 177 -27.31 -7.36 2.85
N ASP A 178 -27.67 -6.35 3.61
CA ASP A 178 -29.05 -5.83 3.74
C ASP A 178 -29.14 -4.45 3.07
N ASP A 179 -30.30 -4.13 2.48
CA ASP A 179 -30.58 -2.86 1.79
C ASP A 179 -30.85 -1.71 2.76
#